data_2f55a6be8af292bddd050ca26cbeb1f4
#
_entry.id   2f55a6be8af292bddd050ca26cbeb1f4
#
_cell.length_a   1.000
_cell.length_b   1.000
_cell.length_c   1.000
_cell.angle_alpha   90.00
_cell.angle_beta   90.00
_cell.angle_gamma   90.00
#
_symmetry.space_group_name_H-M   'P 1'
#
loop_
_entity.id
_entity.type
_entity.pdbx_description
1 polymer ?
#
loop_
_entity_poly.entity_id
_entity_poly.type
_entity_poly.pdbx_seq_one_letter_code
_entity_poly.pdbx_strand_id
1 'polypeptide(L)'
;QETETDNDYIQRWLLSRQDSVWNLDGIYSEVLSVDGVKSVYADRNVEMTTSTNGLPPKSISVVVDGGSDLEVANAIWKKHDPAIKTFGDTCVDIVDIQGIQREVCFFRPTKKQIEFNIEYTVKDGVSIAYTELEILVKEYINSVKVGNYITSYQCESEFVRPIYDTSKLLNIDVTYR
;
A
#
# COMPACT_ATOMS: atom_id res chain seq x y z
N GLN A 1 -1.03 20.29 32.21
CA GLN A 1 -0.48 20.23 30.85
C GLN A 1 0.55 19.10 30.86
N GLU A 2 0.27 18.02 30.16
CA GLU A 2 1.28 16.98 29.92
C GLU A 2 2.37 17.60 29.04
N THR A 3 3.60 17.50 29.49
CA THR A 3 4.76 17.93 28.71
C THR A 3 5.04 16.89 27.65
N GLU A 4 4.97 17.29 26.39
CA GLU A 4 5.34 16.47 25.23
C GLU A 4 6.80 16.01 25.37
N THR A 5 7.08 14.73 25.07
CA THR A 5 8.48 14.24 25.07
C THR A 5 9.22 14.75 23.85
N ASP A 6 10.57 14.81 23.92
CA ASP A 6 11.41 15.22 22.78
C ASP A 6 11.18 14.33 21.55
N ASN A 7 10.90 13.03 21.77
CA ASN A 7 10.63 12.10 20.69
C ASN A 7 9.28 12.39 20.03
N ASP A 8 8.24 12.68 20.81
CA ASP A 8 6.92 13.04 20.29
C ASP A 8 6.97 14.37 19.54
N TYR A 9 7.76 15.34 20.05
CA TYR A 9 8.03 16.60 19.37
C TYR A 9 8.72 16.38 18.01
N ILE A 10 9.77 15.55 17.96
CA ILE A 10 10.48 15.24 16.71
C ILE A 10 9.54 14.55 15.71
N GLN A 11 8.74 13.59 16.15
CA GLN A 11 7.76 12.91 15.30
C GLN A 11 6.71 13.92 14.75
N ARG A 12 6.14 14.74 15.61
CA ARG A 12 5.19 15.78 15.21
C ARG A 12 5.84 16.81 14.26
N TRP A 13 7.09 17.20 14.50
CA TRP A 13 7.82 18.13 13.64
C TRP A 13 8.12 17.52 12.26
N LEU A 14 8.51 16.24 12.20
CA LEU A 14 8.69 15.50 10.94
C LEU A 14 7.37 15.40 10.16
N LEU A 15 6.27 15.07 10.84
CA LEU A 15 4.94 15.03 10.25
C LEU A 15 4.49 16.41 9.75
N SER A 16 4.73 17.49 10.51
CA SER A 16 4.35 18.85 10.10
C SER A 16 5.12 19.36 8.88
N ARG A 17 6.34 18.88 8.65
CA ARG A 17 7.09 19.18 7.42
C ARG A 17 6.51 18.46 6.19
N GLN A 18 5.94 17.28 6.37
CA GLN A 18 5.22 16.58 5.31
C GLN A 18 3.86 17.24 5.02
N ASP A 19 3.25 17.87 6.02
CA ASP A 19 1.96 18.55 5.89
C ASP A 19 1.97 19.79 4.99
N SER A 20 3.12 20.42 4.79
CA SER A 20 3.23 21.69 4.05
C SER A 20 3.63 21.51 2.58
N VAL A 21 3.85 20.32 2.09
CA VAL A 21 4.41 20.08 0.75
C VAL A 21 3.43 19.31 -0.14
N TRP A 22 3.10 19.89 -1.27
CA TRP A 22 2.37 19.20 -2.35
C TRP A 22 3.29 18.17 -3.03
N ASN A 23 3.36 16.98 -2.46
CA ASN A 23 4.18 15.88 -2.97
C ASN A 23 3.46 14.54 -2.79
N LEU A 24 4.02 13.50 -3.40
CA LEU A 24 3.49 12.14 -3.31
C LEU A 24 3.41 11.61 -1.88
N ASP A 25 4.42 11.91 -1.05
CA ASP A 25 4.47 11.47 0.34
C ASP A 25 3.37 12.14 1.19
N GLY A 26 3.07 13.42 0.90
CA GLY A 26 1.97 14.15 1.52
C GLY A 26 0.61 13.56 1.15
N ILE A 27 0.40 13.23 -0.13
CA ILE A 27 -0.83 12.54 -0.58
C ILE A 27 -0.93 11.17 0.06
N TYR A 28 0.16 10.38 0.04
CA TYR A 28 0.20 9.06 0.66
C TYR A 28 -0.20 9.12 2.13
N SER A 29 0.40 10.03 2.90
CA SER A 29 0.15 10.17 4.33
C SER A 29 -1.27 10.65 4.63
N GLU A 30 -1.78 11.63 3.89
CA GLU A 30 -3.12 12.19 4.07
C GLU A 30 -4.19 11.13 3.74
N VAL A 31 -4.04 10.42 2.61
CA VAL A 31 -4.99 9.38 2.20
C VAL A 31 -4.94 8.19 3.17
N LEU A 32 -3.75 7.81 3.65
CA LEU A 32 -3.61 6.72 4.62
C LEU A 32 -4.26 7.06 5.98
N SER A 33 -4.39 8.35 6.32
CA SER A 33 -5.05 8.80 7.55
C SER A 33 -6.59 8.75 7.49
N VAL A 34 -7.17 8.54 6.31
CA VAL A 34 -8.62 8.41 6.14
C VAL A 34 -9.11 7.11 6.77
N ASP A 35 -10.21 7.19 7.51
CA ASP A 35 -10.77 6.02 8.20
C ASP A 35 -11.13 4.90 7.22
N GLY A 36 -10.77 3.67 7.58
CA GLY A 36 -11.01 2.48 6.76
C GLY A 36 -10.07 2.29 5.57
N VAL A 37 -9.11 3.20 5.33
CA VAL A 37 -8.05 2.99 4.33
C VAL A 37 -7.00 2.02 4.89
N LYS A 38 -6.72 0.98 4.12
CA LYS A 38 -5.78 -0.09 4.47
C LYS A 38 -4.42 0.09 3.82
N SER A 39 -4.41 0.57 2.58
CA SER A 39 -3.19 0.68 1.79
C SER A 39 -3.37 1.70 0.67
N VAL A 40 -2.29 2.41 0.36
CA VAL A 40 -2.23 3.46 -0.65
C VAL A 40 -0.98 3.24 -1.50
N TYR A 41 -1.09 3.50 -2.78
CA TYR A 41 0.03 3.64 -3.70
C TYR A 41 -0.18 4.90 -4.54
N ALA A 42 0.84 5.73 -4.66
CA ALA A 42 0.78 6.95 -5.46
C ALA A 42 1.95 7.01 -6.43
N ASP A 43 1.66 7.39 -7.67
CA ASP A 43 2.64 7.59 -8.73
C ASP A 43 2.31 8.85 -9.53
N ARG A 44 3.31 9.46 -10.15
CA ARG A 44 3.13 10.68 -10.92
C ARG A 44 3.89 10.64 -12.24
N ASN A 45 3.31 11.27 -13.25
CA ASN A 45 3.98 11.54 -14.51
C ASN A 45 4.18 13.05 -14.68
N VAL A 46 5.42 13.50 -14.56
CA VAL A 46 5.81 14.92 -14.76
C VAL A 46 6.22 15.24 -16.18
N GLU A 47 6.32 14.21 -17.02
CA GLU A 47 6.71 14.34 -18.43
C GLU A 47 5.57 14.87 -19.30
N MET A 48 5.89 15.28 -20.52
CA MET A 48 4.92 15.71 -21.53
C MET A 48 4.40 14.55 -22.39
N THR A 49 4.86 13.34 -22.13
CA THR A 49 4.48 12.10 -22.81
C THR A 49 3.85 11.13 -21.84
N THR A 50 3.02 10.22 -22.34
CA THR A 50 2.48 9.14 -21.53
C THR A 50 3.61 8.25 -21.01
N SER A 51 3.60 7.93 -19.71
CA SER A 51 4.60 7.07 -19.10
C SER A 51 4.49 5.62 -19.58
N THR A 52 5.51 4.82 -19.30
CA THR A 52 5.52 3.37 -19.60
C THR A 52 4.39 2.62 -18.88
N ASN A 53 3.93 3.15 -17.74
CA ASN A 53 2.82 2.59 -16.95
C ASN A 53 1.45 3.10 -17.41
N GLY A 54 1.39 3.85 -18.52
CA GLY A 54 0.13 4.35 -19.08
C GLY A 54 -0.40 5.62 -18.42
N LEU A 55 0.34 6.27 -17.49
CA LEU A 55 -0.08 7.55 -16.91
C LEU A 55 -0.01 8.67 -17.97
N PRO A 56 -1.09 9.46 -18.13
CA PRO A 56 -1.09 10.61 -19.03
C PRO A 56 -0.03 11.65 -18.66
N PRO A 57 0.34 12.54 -19.60
CA PRO A 57 1.22 13.67 -19.29
C PRO A 57 0.68 14.51 -18.14
N LYS A 58 1.57 15.01 -17.27
CA LYS A 58 1.21 15.90 -16.16
C LYS A 58 0.06 15.37 -15.31
N SER A 59 0.10 14.11 -14.94
CA SER A 59 -0.92 13.47 -14.12
C SER A 59 -0.35 12.78 -12.89
N ILE A 60 -1.23 12.60 -11.90
CA ILE A 60 -1.00 11.80 -10.71
C ILE A 60 -2.02 10.68 -10.65
N SER A 61 -1.58 9.50 -10.28
CA SER A 61 -2.42 8.33 -10.05
C SER A 61 -2.30 7.91 -8.60
N VAL A 62 -3.42 7.71 -7.94
CA VAL A 62 -3.47 7.21 -6.55
C VAL A 62 -4.33 5.96 -6.55
N VAL A 63 -3.81 4.86 -6.03
CA VAL A 63 -4.55 3.60 -5.85
C VAL A 63 -4.82 3.43 -4.37
N VAL A 64 -6.08 3.25 -3.97
CA VAL A 64 -6.50 3.23 -2.57
C VAL A 64 -7.36 2.03 -2.25
N ASP A 65 -6.92 1.19 -1.31
CA ASP A 65 -7.72 0.09 -0.76
C ASP A 65 -8.44 0.52 0.52
N GLY A 66 -9.77 0.50 0.48
CA GLY A 66 -10.63 0.89 1.59
C GLY A 66 -10.91 2.40 1.67
N GLY A 67 -11.58 2.82 2.75
CA GLY A 67 -12.04 4.20 2.96
C GLY A 67 -13.22 4.62 2.09
N SER A 68 -13.88 5.70 2.47
CA SER A 68 -14.97 6.33 1.72
C SER A 68 -14.42 7.08 0.50
N ASP A 69 -15.08 6.95 -0.67
CA ASP A 69 -14.66 7.61 -1.91
C ASP A 69 -14.57 9.13 -1.75
N LEU A 70 -15.54 9.73 -1.06
CA LEU A 70 -15.57 11.16 -0.84
C LEU A 70 -14.44 11.65 0.08
N GLU A 71 -14.15 10.91 1.14
CA GLU A 71 -13.08 11.27 2.08
C GLU A 71 -11.70 11.09 1.44
N VAL A 72 -11.52 10.01 0.67
CA VAL A 72 -10.30 9.77 -0.11
C VAL A 72 -10.09 10.87 -1.15
N ALA A 73 -11.13 11.25 -1.90
CA ALA A 73 -11.04 12.33 -2.88
C ALA A 73 -10.68 13.68 -2.23
N ASN A 74 -11.28 14.01 -1.08
CA ASN A 74 -10.93 15.20 -0.31
C ASN A 74 -9.48 15.18 0.19
N ALA A 75 -9.00 14.03 0.67
CA ALA A 75 -7.63 13.86 1.13
C ALA A 75 -6.62 14.06 -0.02
N ILE A 76 -6.89 13.48 -1.19
CA ILE A 76 -6.09 13.68 -2.40
C ILE A 76 -6.08 15.17 -2.78
N TRP A 77 -7.25 15.81 -2.85
CA TRP A 77 -7.39 17.22 -3.22
C TRP A 77 -6.59 18.14 -2.31
N LYS A 78 -6.61 17.90 -1.02
CA LYS A 78 -5.91 18.72 -0.01
C LYS A 78 -4.39 18.78 -0.21
N LYS A 79 -3.81 17.72 -0.78
CA LYS A 79 -2.34 17.56 -0.92
C LYS A 79 -1.83 17.50 -2.36
N HIS A 80 -2.71 17.44 -3.36
CA HIS A 80 -2.28 17.38 -4.75
C HIS A 80 -1.84 18.78 -5.25
N ASP A 81 -0.93 18.79 -6.22
CA ASP A 81 -0.52 20.01 -6.91
C ASP A 81 -1.62 20.43 -7.89
N PRO A 82 -2.17 21.67 -7.79
CA PRO A 82 -3.21 22.15 -8.70
C PRO A 82 -2.83 22.16 -10.20
N ALA A 83 -1.54 22.14 -10.52
CA ALA A 83 -1.03 22.08 -11.88
C ALA A 83 -1.02 20.68 -12.49
N ILE A 84 -1.28 19.64 -11.69
CA ILE A 84 -1.24 18.23 -12.08
C ILE A 84 -2.64 17.65 -12.02
N LYS A 85 -3.07 16.93 -13.08
CA LYS A 85 -4.38 16.28 -13.11
C LYS A 85 -4.39 14.97 -12.32
N THR A 86 -5.46 14.74 -11.57
CA THR A 86 -5.71 13.40 -11.00
C THR A 86 -6.21 12.46 -12.09
N PHE A 87 -5.75 11.20 -12.05
CA PHE A 87 -6.08 10.18 -13.04
C PHE A 87 -6.48 8.87 -12.36
N GLY A 88 -7.64 8.32 -12.76
CA GLY A 88 -8.20 7.10 -12.20
C GLY A 88 -9.49 6.69 -12.90
N ASP A 89 -10.06 5.56 -12.50
CA ASP A 89 -11.33 5.02 -12.97
C ASP A 89 -12.51 5.36 -12.02
N THR A 90 -12.20 5.76 -10.81
CA THR A 90 -13.17 6.19 -9.79
C THR A 90 -13.06 7.70 -9.63
N CYS A 91 -14.04 8.44 -10.13
CA CYS A 91 -14.06 9.90 -10.09
C CYS A 91 -15.15 10.39 -9.13
N VAL A 92 -14.82 11.37 -8.30
CA VAL A 92 -15.70 11.95 -7.28
C VAL A 92 -15.67 13.47 -7.40
N ASP A 93 -16.85 14.07 -7.41
CA ASP A 93 -16.99 15.52 -7.34
C ASP A 93 -16.90 15.97 -5.89
N ILE A 94 -15.95 16.84 -5.60
CA ILE A 94 -15.78 17.52 -4.31
C ILE A 94 -16.05 19.00 -4.46
N VAL A 95 -16.27 19.68 -3.36
CA VAL A 95 -16.39 21.15 -3.33
C VAL A 95 -15.16 21.71 -2.64
N ASP A 96 -14.40 22.55 -3.34
CA ASP A 96 -13.21 23.18 -2.79
C ASP A 96 -13.56 24.31 -1.78
N ILE A 97 -12.55 24.86 -1.12
CA ILE A 97 -12.71 25.95 -0.14
C ILE A 97 -13.38 27.21 -0.71
N GLN A 98 -13.39 27.37 -2.05
CA GLN A 98 -14.01 28.50 -2.74
C GLN A 98 -15.47 28.19 -3.16
N GLY A 99 -15.99 26.99 -2.86
CA GLY A 99 -17.31 26.54 -3.26
C GLY A 99 -17.39 26.05 -4.72
N ILE A 100 -16.24 25.80 -5.36
CA ILE A 100 -16.18 25.33 -6.75
C ILE A 100 -16.13 23.80 -6.76
N GLN A 101 -16.95 23.18 -7.61
CA GLN A 101 -16.90 21.75 -7.87
C GLN A 101 -15.59 21.38 -8.59
N ARG A 102 -14.95 20.33 -8.09
CA ARG A 102 -13.72 19.76 -8.62
C ARG A 102 -13.84 18.25 -8.71
N GLU A 103 -13.53 17.72 -9.87
CA GLU A 103 -13.47 16.27 -10.07
C GLU A 103 -12.10 15.74 -9.64
N VAL A 104 -12.11 14.74 -8.78
CA VAL A 104 -10.91 14.02 -8.32
C VAL A 104 -11.04 12.56 -8.70
N CYS A 105 -10.08 12.06 -9.49
CA CYS A 105 -10.07 10.68 -9.96
C CYS A 105 -8.93 9.89 -9.30
N PHE A 106 -9.21 8.64 -8.92
CA PHE A 106 -8.24 7.70 -8.36
C PHE A 106 -8.63 6.26 -8.75
N PHE A 107 -7.81 5.28 -8.39
CA PHE A 107 -8.10 3.88 -8.65
C PHE A 107 -8.46 3.12 -7.38
N ARG A 108 -9.36 2.15 -7.53
CA ARG A 108 -9.60 1.09 -6.55
C ARG A 108 -8.87 -0.18 -6.99
N PRO A 109 -8.10 -0.86 -6.09
CA PRO A 109 -7.40 -2.07 -6.48
C PRO A 109 -8.37 -3.20 -6.80
N THR A 110 -8.09 -3.93 -7.86
CA THR A 110 -8.81 -5.17 -8.17
C THR A 110 -8.25 -6.30 -7.33
N LYS A 111 -9.10 -6.95 -6.53
CA LYS A 111 -8.72 -8.13 -5.76
C LYS A 111 -8.49 -9.31 -6.71
N LYS A 112 -7.31 -9.93 -6.60
CA LYS A 112 -6.98 -11.17 -7.30
C LYS A 112 -6.87 -12.31 -6.30
N GLN A 113 -7.35 -13.48 -6.69
CA GLN A 113 -7.09 -14.71 -5.95
C GLN A 113 -5.72 -15.22 -6.34
N ILE A 114 -4.93 -15.61 -5.34
CA ILE A 114 -3.59 -16.18 -5.53
C ILE A 114 -3.63 -17.59 -4.94
N GLU A 115 -3.15 -18.56 -5.70
CA GLU A 115 -2.96 -19.94 -5.27
C GLU A 115 -1.47 -20.15 -4.96
N PHE A 116 -1.18 -20.60 -3.76
CA PHE A 116 0.16 -20.98 -3.35
C PHE A 116 0.28 -22.49 -3.30
N ASN A 117 1.27 -23.02 -3.98
CA ASN A 117 1.70 -24.41 -3.85
C ASN A 117 3.01 -24.43 -3.07
N ILE A 118 2.99 -25.06 -1.89
CA ILE A 118 4.14 -25.13 -0.99
C ILE A 118 4.54 -26.60 -0.87
N GLU A 119 5.70 -26.92 -1.45
CA GLU A 119 6.32 -28.23 -1.32
C GLU A 119 7.44 -28.16 -0.30
N TYR A 120 7.42 -29.02 0.72
CA TYR A 120 8.43 -29.04 1.75
C TYR A 120 8.84 -30.47 2.12
N THR A 121 10.08 -30.62 2.51
CA THR A 121 10.63 -31.87 3.01
C THR A 121 11.09 -31.68 4.46
N VAL A 122 10.57 -32.50 5.36
CA VAL A 122 10.95 -32.50 6.80
C VAL A 122 11.92 -33.60 7.12
N LYS A 123 12.70 -33.42 8.17
CA LYS A 123 13.55 -34.47 8.73
C LYS A 123 12.70 -35.56 9.39
N ASP A 124 13.24 -36.79 9.46
CA ASP A 124 12.58 -37.90 10.11
C ASP A 124 12.18 -37.60 11.57
N GLY A 125 10.92 -37.91 11.88
CA GLY A 125 10.36 -37.68 13.22
C GLY A 125 9.81 -36.26 13.46
N VAL A 126 9.81 -35.37 12.46
CA VAL A 126 9.25 -34.02 12.55
C VAL A 126 7.94 -33.95 11.78
N SER A 127 6.91 -33.36 12.36
CA SER A 127 5.69 -32.97 11.67
C SER A 127 5.48 -31.47 11.77
N ILE A 128 5.06 -30.83 10.69
CA ILE A 128 4.63 -29.43 10.66
C ILE A 128 3.13 -29.41 10.56
N ALA A 129 2.47 -28.67 11.45
CA ALA A 129 1.02 -28.54 11.40
C ALA A 129 0.63 -27.69 10.18
N TYR A 130 -0.23 -28.23 9.32
CA TYR A 130 -0.77 -27.52 8.14
C TYR A 130 -1.39 -26.16 8.52
N THR A 131 -2.03 -26.09 9.69
CA THR A 131 -2.65 -24.89 10.23
C THR A 131 -1.65 -23.77 10.51
N GLU A 132 -0.42 -24.07 10.91
CA GLU A 132 0.62 -23.05 11.13
C GLU A 132 1.07 -22.43 9.81
N LEU A 133 1.28 -23.24 8.78
CA LEU A 133 1.59 -22.77 7.43
C LEU A 133 0.48 -21.89 6.86
N GLU A 134 -0.77 -22.30 7.02
CA GLU A 134 -1.92 -21.54 6.53
C GLU A 134 -2.03 -20.15 7.19
N ILE A 135 -1.77 -20.05 8.48
CA ILE A 135 -1.77 -18.79 9.22
C ILE A 135 -0.66 -17.88 8.70
N LEU A 136 0.56 -18.37 8.53
CA LEU A 136 1.70 -17.59 8.04
C LEU A 136 1.48 -17.06 6.62
N VAL A 137 0.94 -17.90 5.73
CA VAL A 137 0.58 -17.49 4.37
C VAL A 137 -0.45 -16.37 4.38
N LYS A 138 -1.49 -16.50 5.22
CA LYS A 138 -2.54 -15.47 5.37
C LYS A 138 -1.97 -14.16 5.94
N GLU A 139 -1.12 -14.23 6.95
CA GLU A 139 -0.47 -13.06 7.53
C GLU A 139 0.41 -12.35 6.51
N TYR A 140 1.22 -13.10 5.76
CA TYR A 140 2.05 -12.54 4.70
C TYR A 140 1.22 -11.83 3.62
N ILE A 141 0.18 -12.51 3.08
CA ILE A 141 -0.68 -11.91 2.05
C ILE A 141 -1.35 -10.63 2.55
N ASN A 142 -1.81 -10.62 3.79
CA ASN A 142 -2.43 -9.44 4.40
C ASN A 142 -1.43 -8.31 4.67
N SER A 143 -0.14 -8.61 4.75
CA SER A 143 0.92 -7.61 4.92
C SER A 143 1.33 -6.94 3.59
N VAL A 144 1.04 -7.57 2.45
CA VAL A 144 1.39 -7.05 1.13
C VAL A 144 0.54 -5.83 0.81
N LYS A 145 1.21 -4.69 0.61
CA LYS A 145 0.56 -3.42 0.29
C LYS A 145 0.35 -3.29 -1.22
N VAL A 146 -0.65 -2.47 -1.60
CA VAL A 146 -0.88 -2.07 -2.99
C VAL A 146 0.40 -1.47 -3.58
N GLY A 147 0.74 -1.88 -4.82
CA GLY A 147 1.96 -1.46 -5.51
C GLY A 147 3.19 -2.33 -5.23
N ASN A 148 3.13 -3.26 -4.28
CA ASN A 148 4.21 -4.20 -4.04
C ASN A 148 4.09 -5.44 -4.92
N TYR A 149 5.25 -5.98 -5.31
CA TYR A 149 5.34 -7.25 -6.03
C TYR A 149 5.52 -8.39 -5.04
N ILE A 150 4.87 -9.51 -5.31
CA ILE A 150 5.13 -10.77 -4.61
C ILE A 150 6.15 -11.54 -5.45
N THR A 151 7.24 -11.98 -4.82
CA THR A 151 8.26 -12.81 -5.47
C THR A 151 8.37 -14.14 -4.75
N SER A 152 8.71 -15.23 -5.46
CA SER A 152 8.92 -16.55 -4.86
C SER A 152 9.96 -16.50 -3.73
N TYR A 153 11.03 -15.75 -3.91
CA TYR A 153 12.06 -15.57 -2.88
C TYR A 153 11.54 -14.90 -1.60
N GLN A 154 10.69 -13.87 -1.72
CA GLN A 154 10.05 -13.23 -0.56
C GLN A 154 9.11 -14.20 0.15
N CYS A 155 8.30 -14.95 -0.62
CA CYS A 155 7.43 -15.97 -0.07
C CYS A 155 8.24 -17.03 0.70
N GLU A 156 9.30 -17.55 0.13
CA GLU A 156 10.19 -18.50 0.80
C GLU A 156 10.78 -17.91 2.08
N SER A 157 11.28 -16.69 2.04
CA SER A 157 11.89 -16.05 3.21
C SER A 157 10.92 -15.80 4.35
N GLU A 158 9.69 -15.39 4.04
CA GLU A 158 8.66 -15.08 5.04
C GLU A 158 7.97 -16.32 5.58
N PHE A 159 7.72 -17.32 4.76
CA PHE A 159 7.11 -18.58 5.22
C PHE A 159 8.10 -19.50 5.93
N VAL A 160 9.37 -19.44 5.50
CA VAL A 160 10.40 -20.32 5.97
C VAL A 160 11.01 -19.84 7.29
N ARG A 161 11.26 -18.54 7.44
CA ARG A 161 11.88 -17.98 8.65
C ARG A 161 11.19 -18.31 9.96
N PRO A 162 9.85 -18.23 10.07
CA PRO A 162 9.16 -18.55 11.32
C PRO A 162 9.14 -20.05 11.63
N ILE A 163 9.23 -20.92 10.60
CA ILE A 163 9.22 -22.38 10.74
C ILE A 163 10.65 -22.91 10.84
N TYR A 164 11.63 -22.08 10.47
CA TYR A 164 13.06 -22.42 10.51
C TYR A 164 13.61 -22.39 11.94
N ASP A 165 13.22 -23.32 12.68
CA ASP A 165 14.21 -24.05 13.45
C ASP A 165 14.98 -24.89 12.40
N THR A 166 16.23 -24.51 12.08
CA THR A 166 17.09 -25.16 11.07
C THR A 166 17.25 -26.66 11.27
N SER A 167 16.71 -27.18 12.35
CA SER A 167 16.63 -28.59 12.70
C SER A 167 15.49 -29.36 12.05
N LYS A 168 14.45 -28.68 11.51
CA LYS A 168 13.18 -29.33 11.10
C LYS A 168 13.01 -29.50 9.59
N LEU A 169 13.44 -28.54 8.77
CA LEU A 169 13.26 -28.57 7.32
C LEU A 169 14.53 -28.94 6.57
N LEU A 170 14.41 -29.72 5.51
CA LEU A 170 15.48 -30.04 4.57
C LEU A 170 15.39 -29.17 3.30
N ASN A 171 14.20 -28.92 2.82
CA ASN A 171 13.96 -28.09 1.66
C ASN A 171 12.53 -27.53 1.67
N ILE A 172 12.35 -26.38 1.03
CA ILE A 172 11.04 -25.81 0.74
C ILE A 172 11.08 -25.14 -0.63
N ASP A 173 10.04 -25.31 -1.40
CA ASP A 173 9.82 -24.66 -2.70
C ASP A 173 8.42 -24.03 -2.70
N VAL A 174 8.35 -22.76 -3.07
CA VAL A 174 7.09 -22.01 -3.10
C VAL A 174 6.85 -21.51 -4.50
N THR A 175 5.76 -21.99 -5.12
CA THR A 175 5.26 -21.50 -6.40
C THR A 175 3.90 -20.84 -6.21
N TYR A 176 3.63 -19.79 -6.97
CA TYR A 176 2.33 -19.10 -6.96
C TYR A 176 1.80 -18.88 -8.38
N ARG A 177 0.49 -18.82 -8.51
CA ARG A 177 -0.20 -18.65 -9.78
C ARG A 177 -1.31 -17.61 -9.67
#